data_9de4e482bce851b7f2f64a200e717a28
#
_entry.id   9de4e482bce851b7f2f64a200e717a28
#
_cell.length_a   1.000
_cell.length_b   1.000
_cell.length_c   1.000
_cell.angle_alpha   90.00
_cell.angle_beta   90.00
_cell.angle_gamma   90.00
#
_symmetry.space_group_name_H-M   'P 1'
#
loop_
_entity.id
_entity.type
_entity.pdbx_description
1 polymer ?
#
loop_
_entity_poly.entity_id
_entity_poly.type
_entity_poly.pdbx_seq_one_letter_code
_entity_poly.pdbx_strand_id
1 'polypeptide(L)'
;MDNDKLIEKVFDKIMAKGDELKGIKRGLFYWALNLAENYDNVHATPFFKFKLGIARKLIFSKWQEALGGNVKAIVSGGAALNPKLARVFWAAGIPILEGYGLTETSPVITVNTLLPGGMGVGTVGKVIQGVQVKIAEDGEILSKGPNLMLGYYKRPDLTEEVIDKEGWFHTGDIGEWKGEKLRITDRKKEIF
;
A
#
# COMPACT_ATOMS: atom_id res chain seq x y z
N MET A 1 -11.15 -1.72 12.40
CA MET A 1 -9.79 -1.95 12.96
C MET A 1 -8.84 -1.67 11.83
N ASP A 2 -8.06 -0.58 11.93
CA ASP A 2 -7.18 -0.16 10.84
C ASP A 2 -6.15 -1.26 10.55
N ASN A 3 -6.16 -1.77 9.33
CA ASN A 3 -5.25 -2.84 8.90
C ASN A 3 -3.78 -2.42 9.05
N ASP A 4 -3.49 -1.13 8.89
CA ASP A 4 -2.14 -0.58 9.02
C ASP A 4 -1.61 -0.71 10.44
N LYS A 5 -2.44 -0.43 11.46
CA LYS A 5 -2.11 -0.66 12.87
C LYS A 5 -1.87 -2.15 13.19
N LEU A 6 -2.54 -3.06 12.46
CA LEU A 6 -2.29 -4.48 12.62
C LEU A 6 -0.91 -4.86 12.06
N ILE A 7 -0.56 -4.33 10.88
CA ILE A 7 0.74 -4.57 10.25
C ILE A 7 1.88 -4.01 11.12
N GLU A 8 1.71 -2.79 11.64
CA GLU A 8 2.65 -2.19 12.60
C GLU A 8 2.84 -3.07 13.84
N LYS A 9 1.74 -3.52 14.47
CA LYS A 9 1.81 -4.43 15.64
C LYS A 9 2.50 -5.76 15.33
N VAL A 10 2.30 -6.30 14.13
CA VAL A 10 3.00 -7.52 13.70
C VAL A 10 4.49 -7.24 13.57
N PHE A 11 4.85 -6.11 12.95
CA PHE A 11 6.25 -5.70 12.82
C PHE A 11 6.91 -5.47 14.19
N ASP A 12 6.24 -4.77 15.10
CA ASP A 12 6.75 -4.53 16.47
C ASP A 12 7.01 -5.85 17.22
N LYS A 13 6.11 -6.83 17.08
CA LYS A 13 6.33 -8.16 17.65
C LYS A 13 7.52 -8.89 17.02
N ILE A 14 7.73 -8.74 15.74
CA ILE A 14 8.90 -9.29 15.04
C ILE A 14 10.17 -8.63 15.56
N MET A 15 10.17 -7.30 15.71
CA MET A 15 11.30 -6.56 16.26
C MET A 15 11.63 -6.96 17.69
N ALA A 16 10.62 -7.04 18.56
CA ALA A 16 10.80 -7.48 19.96
C ALA A 16 11.45 -8.88 20.02
N LYS A 17 10.98 -9.84 19.20
CA LYS A 17 11.61 -11.17 19.11
C LYS A 17 13.03 -11.11 18.56
N GLY A 18 13.31 -10.20 17.63
CA GLY A 18 14.67 -9.96 17.11
C GLY A 18 15.62 -9.45 18.19
N ASP A 19 15.14 -8.58 19.07
CA ASP A 19 15.90 -8.01 20.18
C ASP A 19 16.26 -9.04 21.26
N GLU A 20 15.43 -10.06 21.46
CA GLU A 20 15.70 -11.18 22.37
C GLU A 20 16.82 -12.10 21.87
N LEU A 21 17.14 -12.07 20.58
CA LEU A 21 18.20 -12.89 19.99
C LEU A 21 19.59 -12.46 20.48
N LYS A 22 20.51 -13.42 20.58
CA LYS A 22 21.89 -13.20 21.03
C LYS A 22 22.91 -13.65 19.99
N GLY A 23 24.10 -13.06 20.02
CA GLY A 23 25.25 -13.47 19.21
C GLY A 23 24.96 -13.44 17.71
N ILE A 24 25.36 -14.47 17.00
CA ILE A 24 25.27 -14.57 15.53
C ILE A 24 23.81 -14.46 15.05
N LYS A 25 22.86 -15.02 15.78
CA LYS A 25 21.42 -14.98 15.37
C LYS A 25 20.89 -13.56 15.34
N ARG A 26 21.27 -12.72 16.33
CA ARG A 26 20.92 -11.30 16.34
C ARG A 26 21.56 -10.56 15.16
N GLY A 27 22.83 -10.81 14.90
CA GLY A 27 23.54 -10.21 13.75
C GLY A 27 22.87 -10.55 12.40
N LEU A 28 22.49 -11.81 12.20
CA LEU A 28 21.79 -12.24 10.99
C LEU A 28 20.41 -11.62 10.86
N PHE A 29 19.66 -11.46 11.96
CA PHE A 29 18.37 -10.81 11.96
C PHE A 29 18.46 -9.37 11.49
N TYR A 30 19.35 -8.56 12.08
CA TYR A 30 19.52 -7.17 11.72
C TYR A 30 20.15 -6.98 10.34
N TRP A 31 21.03 -7.89 9.91
CA TRP A 31 21.53 -7.91 8.54
C TRP A 31 20.39 -8.14 7.52
N ALA A 32 19.51 -9.10 7.78
CA ALA A 32 18.37 -9.36 6.92
C ALA A 32 17.37 -8.19 6.91
N LEU A 33 17.13 -7.56 8.06
CA LEU A 33 16.28 -6.38 8.19
C LEU A 33 16.83 -5.20 7.38
N ASN A 34 18.13 -4.89 7.53
CA ASN A 34 18.78 -3.82 6.76
C ASN A 34 18.69 -4.07 5.26
N LEU A 35 18.87 -5.33 4.83
CA LEU A 35 18.70 -5.72 3.44
C LEU A 35 17.26 -5.47 2.96
N ALA A 36 16.27 -5.79 3.79
CA ALA A 36 14.86 -5.60 3.48
C ALA A 36 14.45 -4.12 3.42
N GLU A 37 14.97 -3.28 4.29
CA GLU A 37 14.74 -1.83 4.29
C GLU A 37 15.24 -1.15 3.00
N ASN A 38 16.29 -1.70 2.38
CA ASN A 38 16.88 -1.23 1.14
C ASN A 38 16.36 -1.98 -0.11
N TYR A 39 15.32 -2.80 0.04
CA TYR A 39 14.77 -3.56 -1.08
C TYR A 39 14.11 -2.65 -2.11
N ASP A 40 14.55 -2.80 -3.37
CA ASP A 40 13.90 -2.24 -4.55
C ASP A 40 13.67 -3.37 -5.55
N ASN A 41 12.41 -3.65 -5.87
CA ASN A 41 12.06 -4.74 -6.78
C ASN A 41 12.39 -4.41 -8.25
N VAL A 42 12.57 -3.13 -8.59
CA VAL A 42 12.85 -2.67 -9.95
C VAL A 42 14.37 -2.65 -10.21
N HIS A 43 15.16 -2.12 -9.27
CA HIS A 43 16.58 -1.88 -9.46
C HIS A 43 17.49 -2.85 -8.69
N ALA A 44 16.92 -3.92 -8.10
CA ALA A 44 17.72 -4.89 -7.34
C ALA A 44 18.74 -5.63 -8.24
N THR A 45 20.02 -5.46 -7.92
CA THR A 45 21.13 -6.14 -8.61
C THR A 45 21.08 -7.67 -8.40
N PRO A 46 21.70 -8.49 -9.28
CA PRO A 46 21.79 -9.93 -9.07
C PRO A 46 22.42 -10.31 -7.72
N PHE A 47 23.43 -9.58 -7.29
CA PHE A 47 24.09 -9.82 -6.00
C PHE A 47 23.17 -9.50 -4.81
N PHE A 48 22.37 -8.43 -4.92
CA PHE A 48 21.37 -8.12 -3.91
C PHE A 48 20.29 -9.22 -3.82
N LYS A 49 19.78 -9.68 -4.97
CA LYS A 49 18.81 -10.78 -5.06
C LYS A 49 19.33 -12.08 -4.45
N PHE A 50 20.62 -12.40 -4.65
CA PHE A 50 21.27 -13.55 -4.02
C PHE A 50 21.28 -13.42 -2.49
N LYS A 51 21.74 -12.28 -1.94
CA LYS A 51 21.70 -12.02 -0.50
C LYS A 51 20.30 -12.10 0.08
N LEU A 52 19.33 -11.51 -0.63
CA LEU A 52 17.92 -11.57 -0.24
C LEU A 52 17.39 -13.00 -0.21
N GLY A 53 17.80 -13.85 -1.14
CA GLY A 53 17.47 -15.27 -1.15
C GLY A 53 17.94 -15.99 0.11
N ILE A 54 19.17 -15.70 0.56
CA ILE A 54 19.71 -16.23 1.84
C ILE A 54 18.88 -15.70 3.02
N ALA A 55 18.62 -14.39 3.07
CA ALA A 55 17.81 -13.79 4.13
C ALA A 55 16.39 -14.39 4.18
N ARG A 56 15.77 -14.62 3.02
CA ARG A 56 14.45 -15.27 2.92
C ARG A 56 14.46 -16.67 3.51
N LYS A 57 15.48 -17.47 3.21
CA LYS A 57 15.58 -18.84 3.70
C LYS A 57 15.88 -18.93 5.19
N LEU A 58 16.73 -18.06 5.72
CA LEU A 58 17.24 -18.17 7.11
C LEU A 58 16.37 -17.39 8.12
N ILE A 59 15.81 -16.25 7.72
CA ILE A 59 15.13 -15.32 8.63
C ILE A 59 13.65 -15.15 8.25
N PHE A 60 13.36 -14.78 7.00
CA PHE A 60 12.01 -14.42 6.61
C PHE A 60 11.07 -15.62 6.46
N SER A 61 11.59 -16.84 6.26
CA SER A 61 10.78 -18.08 6.34
C SER A 61 10.04 -18.19 7.68
N LYS A 62 10.69 -17.78 8.78
CA LYS A 62 10.06 -17.81 10.11
C LYS A 62 8.94 -16.79 10.27
N TRP A 63 9.02 -15.67 9.56
CA TRP A 63 7.92 -14.70 9.52
C TRP A 63 6.72 -15.23 8.74
N GLN A 64 7.01 -15.90 7.63
CA GLN A 64 5.98 -16.55 6.82
C GLN A 64 5.31 -17.69 7.61
N GLU A 65 6.09 -18.53 8.30
CA GLU A 65 5.58 -19.59 9.18
C GLU A 65 4.69 -19.03 10.31
N ALA A 66 5.10 -17.93 10.94
CA ALA A 66 4.31 -17.26 11.99
C ALA A 66 2.96 -16.72 11.49
N LEU A 67 2.84 -16.47 10.19
CA LEU A 67 1.60 -16.08 9.50
C LEU A 67 0.87 -17.29 8.88
N GLY A 68 1.25 -18.52 9.24
CA GLY A 68 0.63 -19.75 8.74
C GLY A 68 1.23 -20.32 7.46
N GLY A 69 2.32 -19.75 6.91
CA GLY A 69 3.09 -20.29 5.79
C GLY A 69 2.44 -20.14 4.40
N ASN A 70 1.17 -19.75 4.32
CA ASN A 70 0.39 -19.74 3.07
C ASN A 70 -0.07 -18.35 2.62
N VAL A 71 0.35 -17.29 3.31
CA VAL A 71 -0.03 -15.91 2.94
C VAL A 71 0.64 -15.54 1.62
N LYS A 72 -0.17 -15.26 0.60
CA LYS A 72 0.29 -14.84 -0.74
C LYS A 72 0.49 -13.33 -0.83
N ALA A 73 -0.41 -12.59 -0.21
CA ALA A 73 -0.37 -11.14 -0.11
C ALA A 73 -1.25 -10.68 1.06
N ILE A 74 -0.97 -9.50 1.58
CA ILE A 74 -1.84 -8.77 2.51
C ILE A 74 -2.37 -7.58 1.73
N VAL A 75 -3.69 -7.36 1.75
CA VAL A 75 -4.29 -6.16 1.15
C VAL A 75 -4.53 -5.15 2.26
N SER A 76 -4.01 -3.94 2.08
CA SER A 76 -4.23 -2.80 2.97
C SER A 76 -4.92 -1.68 2.22
N GLY A 77 -5.87 -1.02 2.88
CA GLY A 77 -6.60 0.11 2.34
C GLY A 77 -7.24 0.91 3.47
N GLY A 78 -7.47 2.20 3.23
CA GLY A 78 -8.12 3.11 4.20
C GLY A 78 -7.16 4.04 4.96
N ALA A 79 -5.86 3.72 5.04
CA ALA A 79 -4.82 4.63 5.50
C ALA A 79 -3.51 4.38 4.73
N ALA A 80 -2.60 5.36 4.74
CA ALA A 80 -1.31 5.23 4.08
C ALA A 80 -0.37 4.36 4.93
N LEU A 81 0.06 3.23 4.39
CA LEU A 81 1.05 2.38 5.02
C LEU A 81 2.43 3.05 5.00
N ASN A 82 3.17 2.94 6.09
CA ASN A 82 4.55 3.39 6.13
C ASN A 82 5.37 2.69 5.02
N PRO A 83 5.96 3.43 4.06
CA PRO A 83 6.69 2.85 2.93
C PRO A 83 7.84 1.93 3.33
N LYS A 84 8.44 2.15 4.52
CA LYS A 84 9.46 1.27 5.09
C LYS A 84 8.90 -0.11 5.41
N LEU A 85 7.71 -0.17 6.02
CA LEU A 85 7.04 -1.43 6.34
C LEU A 85 6.65 -2.19 5.07
N ALA A 86 6.02 -1.50 4.10
CA ALA A 86 5.68 -2.09 2.81
C ALA A 86 6.91 -2.77 2.18
N ARG A 87 8.05 -2.07 2.17
CA ARG A 87 9.32 -2.55 1.60
C ARG A 87 9.85 -3.78 2.32
N VAL A 88 9.87 -3.75 3.66
CA VAL A 88 10.37 -4.85 4.49
C VAL A 88 9.53 -6.11 4.30
N PHE A 89 8.22 -6.00 4.36
CA PHE A 89 7.33 -7.14 4.14
C PHE A 89 7.43 -7.70 2.72
N TRP A 90 7.60 -6.85 1.71
CA TRP A 90 7.85 -7.30 0.34
C TRP A 90 9.16 -8.06 0.20
N ALA A 91 10.24 -7.55 0.79
CA ALA A 91 11.52 -8.24 0.81
C ALA A 91 11.40 -9.60 1.50
N ALA A 92 10.61 -9.68 2.57
CA ALA A 92 10.35 -10.92 3.30
C ALA A 92 9.49 -11.94 2.51
N GLY A 93 8.95 -11.57 1.34
CA GLY A 93 8.07 -12.43 0.56
C GLY A 93 6.64 -12.47 1.07
N ILE A 94 6.22 -11.44 1.79
CA ILE A 94 4.87 -11.21 2.30
C ILE A 94 4.39 -9.86 1.73
N PRO A 95 4.09 -9.77 0.43
CA PRO A 95 3.79 -8.49 -0.20
C PRO A 95 2.53 -7.86 0.42
N ILE A 96 2.62 -6.58 0.74
CA ILE A 96 1.48 -5.77 1.14
C ILE A 96 1.06 -4.96 -0.08
N LEU A 97 -0.18 -5.13 -0.49
CA LEU A 97 -0.79 -4.47 -1.63
C LEU A 97 -1.69 -3.35 -1.10
N GLU A 98 -1.25 -2.11 -1.28
CA GLU A 98 -2.06 -0.96 -0.93
C GLU A 98 -3.09 -0.69 -2.02
N GLY A 99 -4.31 -0.38 -1.61
CA GLY A 99 -5.38 0.08 -2.47
C GLY A 99 -5.99 1.37 -1.94
N TYR A 100 -6.62 2.13 -2.83
CA TYR A 100 -7.29 3.37 -2.51
C TYR A 100 -8.69 3.41 -3.08
N GLY A 101 -9.56 4.00 -2.32
CA GLY A 101 -10.92 4.31 -2.68
C GLY A 101 -11.75 4.63 -1.44
N LEU A 102 -13.01 4.96 -1.67
CA LEU A 102 -13.97 5.41 -0.68
C LEU A 102 -15.22 4.53 -0.76
N THR A 103 -16.08 4.60 0.25
CA THR A 103 -17.39 3.94 0.22
C THR A 103 -18.18 4.35 -1.01
N GLU A 104 -18.07 5.61 -1.40
CA GLU A 104 -18.68 6.23 -2.57
C GLU A 104 -18.20 5.65 -3.90
N THR A 105 -17.10 4.89 -3.90
CA THR A 105 -16.50 4.28 -5.10
C THR A 105 -16.51 2.75 -5.07
N SER A 106 -17.32 2.12 -4.24
CA SER A 106 -17.67 0.70 -4.13
C SER A 106 -16.52 -0.32 -4.05
N PRO A 107 -15.55 -0.24 -3.22
CA PRO A 107 -14.87 0.91 -2.62
C PRO A 107 -13.57 1.29 -3.34
N VAL A 108 -13.18 0.64 -4.46
CA VAL A 108 -11.82 0.70 -5.03
C VAL A 108 -11.74 1.61 -6.24
N ILE A 109 -10.74 2.50 -6.24
CA ILE A 109 -10.33 3.33 -7.39
C ILE A 109 -9.02 2.81 -7.98
N THR A 110 -8.03 2.53 -7.10
CA THR A 110 -6.71 2.04 -7.50
C THR A 110 -6.23 0.92 -6.59
N VAL A 111 -5.34 0.07 -7.08
CA VAL A 111 -4.74 -1.01 -6.29
C VAL A 111 -3.36 -1.40 -6.80
N ASN A 112 -2.42 -1.67 -5.89
CA ASN A 112 -1.18 -2.37 -6.20
C ASN A 112 -1.48 -3.85 -6.48
N THR A 113 -0.75 -4.46 -7.42
CA THR A 113 -0.94 -5.87 -7.80
C THR A 113 0.37 -6.64 -7.82
N LEU A 114 0.29 -7.97 -7.79
CA LEU A 114 1.45 -8.86 -7.94
C LEU A 114 1.94 -8.99 -9.39
N LEU A 115 1.21 -8.44 -10.35
CA LEU A 115 1.60 -8.48 -11.75
C LEU A 115 2.89 -7.67 -12.00
N PRO A 116 3.67 -8.01 -13.01
CA PRO A 116 4.86 -7.24 -13.37
C PRO A 116 4.54 -5.74 -13.54
N GLY A 117 5.31 -4.88 -12.85
CA GLY A 117 5.08 -3.43 -12.84
C GLY A 117 3.81 -2.97 -12.10
N GLY A 118 3.05 -3.88 -11.49
CA GLY A 118 1.81 -3.56 -10.78
C GLY A 118 2.00 -3.02 -9.37
N MET A 119 3.20 -3.16 -8.79
CA MET A 119 3.52 -2.66 -7.47
C MET A 119 4.33 -1.36 -7.49
N GLY A 120 4.06 -0.48 -6.55
CA GLY A 120 4.89 0.69 -6.24
C GLY A 120 4.87 1.01 -4.76
N VAL A 121 6.03 0.96 -4.11
CA VAL A 121 6.15 1.34 -2.69
C VAL A 121 5.83 2.82 -2.51
N GLY A 122 4.97 3.13 -1.54
CA GLY A 122 4.47 4.47 -1.27
C GLY A 122 3.52 4.99 -2.34
N THR A 123 2.84 4.09 -3.06
CA THR A 123 1.75 4.38 -3.98
C THR A 123 0.57 3.47 -3.69
N VAL A 124 -0.62 3.89 -4.07
CA VAL A 124 -1.84 3.10 -3.96
C VAL A 124 -2.17 2.33 -5.25
N GLY A 125 -1.19 2.22 -6.16
CA GLY A 125 -1.27 1.38 -7.34
C GLY A 125 -1.88 2.05 -8.58
N LYS A 126 -2.23 1.19 -9.55
CA LYS A 126 -2.84 1.61 -10.82
C LYS A 126 -4.35 1.68 -10.69
N VAL A 127 -4.96 2.51 -11.53
CA VAL A 127 -6.42 2.60 -11.66
C VAL A 127 -6.98 1.24 -12.11
N ILE A 128 -8.08 0.82 -11.48
CA ILE A 128 -8.76 -0.43 -11.85
C ILE A 128 -9.47 -0.27 -13.21
N GLN A 129 -9.74 -1.42 -13.84
CA GLN A 129 -10.40 -1.43 -15.15
C GLN A 129 -11.78 -0.76 -15.10
N GLY A 130 -12.06 0.08 -16.09
CA GLY A 130 -13.34 0.78 -16.23
C GLY A 130 -13.46 2.07 -15.43
N VAL A 131 -12.48 2.38 -14.57
CA VAL A 131 -12.41 3.62 -13.80
C VAL A 131 -11.46 4.61 -14.45
N GLN A 132 -11.80 5.88 -14.40
CA GLN A 132 -10.98 7.00 -14.83
C GLN A 132 -10.58 7.84 -13.63
N VAL A 133 -9.35 8.33 -13.62
CA VAL A 133 -8.82 9.22 -12.57
C VAL A 133 -8.12 10.39 -13.23
N LYS A 134 -8.39 11.59 -12.76
CA LYS A 134 -7.61 12.79 -13.08
C LYS A 134 -7.24 13.54 -11.80
N ILE A 135 -6.18 14.32 -11.88
CA ILE A 135 -5.78 15.24 -10.81
C ILE A 135 -6.21 16.64 -11.26
N ALA A 136 -7.00 17.32 -10.42
CA ALA A 136 -7.43 18.68 -10.64
C ALA A 136 -6.28 19.69 -10.46
N GLU A 137 -6.49 20.96 -10.83
CA GLU A 137 -5.45 21.99 -10.73
C GLU A 137 -4.99 22.24 -9.27
N ASP A 138 -5.87 22.04 -8.31
CA ASP A 138 -5.59 22.14 -6.87
C ASP A 138 -4.99 20.85 -6.28
N GLY A 139 -4.74 19.83 -7.11
CA GLY A 139 -4.17 18.54 -6.71
C GLY A 139 -5.21 17.52 -6.26
N GLU A 140 -6.51 17.85 -6.25
CA GLU A 140 -7.55 16.91 -5.84
C GLU A 140 -7.66 15.72 -6.82
N ILE A 141 -7.79 14.53 -6.26
CA ILE A 141 -8.05 13.31 -7.02
C ILE A 141 -9.54 13.28 -7.40
N LEU A 142 -9.82 13.23 -8.70
CA LEU A 142 -11.17 13.06 -9.23
C LEU A 142 -11.32 11.68 -9.85
N SER A 143 -12.44 11.01 -9.58
CA SER A 143 -12.72 9.67 -10.08
C SER A 143 -14.05 9.62 -10.85
N LYS A 144 -14.08 8.80 -11.92
CA LYS A 144 -15.29 8.56 -12.69
C LYS A 144 -15.32 7.12 -13.18
N GLY A 145 -16.43 6.43 -12.99
CA GLY A 145 -16.57 5.04 -13.43
C GLY A 145 -17.82 4.37 -12.93
N PRO A 146 -18.05 3.11 -13.33
CA PRO A 146 -19.24 2.35 -12.95
C PRO A 146 -19.25 1.97 -11.45
N ASN A 147 -18.13 2.13 -10.76
CA ASN A 147 -17.99 1.89 -9.33
C ASN A 147 -18.50 3.07 -8.48
N LEU A 148 -18.84 4.21 -9.11
CA LEU A 148 -19.33 5.38 -8.37
C LEU A 148 -20.75 5.14 -7.84
N MET A 149 -21.00 5.60 -6.62
CA MET A 149 -22.31 5.58 -6.00
C MET A 149 -23.36 6.32 -6.84
N LEU A 150 -24.64 5.98 -6.69
CA LEU A 150 -25.74 6.73 -7.30
C LEU A 150 -25.99 8.08 -6.61
N GLY A 151 -25.57 8.22 -5.36
CA GLY A 151 -25.70 9.42 -4.55
C GLY A 151 -25.97 9.10 -3.08
N TYR A 152 -25.98 10.13 -2.25
CA TYR A 152 -26.31 10.02 -0.83
C TYR A 152 -27.84 9.90 -0.66
N TYR A 153 -28.26 8.92 0.14
CA TYR A 153 -29.66 8.63 0.35
C TYR A 153 -30.45 9.84 0.90
N LYS A 154 -31.48 10.26 0.18
CA LYS A 154 -32.32 11.45 0.48
C LYS A 154 -31.55 12.76 0.63
N ARG A 155 -30.33 12.84 0.08
CA ARG A 155 -29.49 14.04 0.13
C ARG A 155 -28.92 14.35 -1.26
N PRO A 156 -29.81 14.73 -2.23
CA PRO A 156 -29.34 15.15 -3.55
C PRO A 156 -28.42 16.39 -3.48
N ASP A 157 -28.67 17.28 -2.53
CA ASP A 157 -27.84 18.45 -2.24
C ASP A 157 -26.37 18.06 -2.00
N LEU A 158 -26.09 17.12 -1.10
CA LEU A 158 -24.72 16.64 -0.84
C LEU A 158 -24.15 15.85 -2.01
N THR A 159 -25.01 15.20 -2.80
CA THR A 159 -24.55 14.47 -3.98
C THR A 159 -24.01 15.42 -5.04
N GLU A 160 -24.72 16.55 -5.29
CA GLU A 160 -24.33 17.59 -6.24
C GLU A 160 -23.05 18.34 -5.79
N GLU A 161 -22.74 18.37 -4.49
CA GLU A 161 -21.51 18.94 -3.97
C GLU A 161 -20.26 18.09 -4.31
N VAL A 162 -20.43 16.75 -4.41
CA VAL A 162 -19.30 15.82 -4.60
C VAL A 162 -19.25 15.18 -5.98
N ILE A 163 -20.32 15.21 -6.77
CA ILE A 163 -20.35 14.75 -8.15
C ILE A 163 -20.69 15.92 -9.06
N ASP A 164 -19.72 16.33 -9.87
CA ASP A 164 -19.90 17.46 -10.79
C ASP A 164 -20.82 17.11 -11.98
N LYS A 165 -21.19 18.14 -12.76
CA LYS A 165 -22.07 18.00 -13.92
C LYS A 165 -21.51 17.12 -15.04
N GLU A 166 -20.21 16.90 -15.05
CA GLU A 166 -19.51 16.00 -15.98
C GLU A 166 -19.45 14.56 -15.46
N GLY A 167 -19.91 14.31 -14.23
CA GLY A 167 -19.94 13.01 -13.56
C GLY A 167 -18.60 12.63 -12.91
N TRP A 168 -17.74 13.60 -12.59
CA TRP A 168 -16.56 13.37 -11.80
C TRP A 168 -16.87 13.50 -10.32
N PHE A 169 -16.43 12.51 -9.57
CA PHE A 169 -16.53 12.50 -8.12
C PHE A 169 -15.28 13.14 -7.50
N HIS A 170 -15.51 14.14 -6.67
CA HIS A 170 -14.53 14.86 -5.90
C HIS A 170 -14.22 14.10 -4.61
N THR A 171 -13.05 13.47 -4.55
CA THR A 171 -12.71 12.57 -3.43
C THR A 171 -12.39 13.31 -2.13
N GLY A 172 -11.98 14.57 -2.21
CA GLY A 172 -11.45 15.34 -1.09
C GLY A 172 -10.04 14.92 -0.68
N ASP A 173 -9.39 14.05 -1.44
CA ASP A 173 -8.01 13.62 -1.23
C ASP A 173 -7.10 14.26 -2.28
N ILE A 174 -5.88 14.65 -1.88
CA ILE A 174 -4.85 15.24 -2.74
C ILE A 174 -3.88 14.16 -3.16
N GLY A 175 -3.45 14.18 -4.42
CA GLY A 175 -2.53 13.18 -4.92
C GLY A 175 -1.73 13.60 -6.13
N GLU A 176 -0.83 12.71 -6.52
CA GLU A 176 0.04 12.90 -7.66
C GLU A 176 0.27 11.58 -8.42
N TRP A 177 0.67 11.66 -9.66
CA TRP A 177 1.09 10.50 -10.44
C TRP A 177 2.58 10.21 -10.23
N LYS A 178 2.90 8.97 -9.88
CA LYS A 178 4.26 8.42 -9.88
C LYS A 178 4.37 7.37 -10.97
N GLY A 179 4.71 7.82 -12.17
CA GLY A 179 4.56 7.03 -13.38
C GLY A 179 3.07 6.72 -13.62
N GLU A 180 2.72 5.44 -13.74
CA GLU A 180 1.32 4.99 -13.95
C GLU A 180 0.57 4.69 -12.64
N LYS A 181 1.15 5.02 -11.49
CA LYS A 181 0.59 4.73 -10.17
C LYS A 181 0.20 6.00 -9.45
N LEU A 182 -0.92 5.94 -8.74
CA LEU A 182 -1.40 7.05 -7.92
C LEU A 182 -0.68 7.03 -6.57
N ARG A 183 -0.32 8.20 -6.08
CA ARG A 183 0.16 8.46 -4.73
C ARG A 183 -0.75 9.48 -4.06
N ILE A 184 -1.26 9.16 -2.89
CA ILE A 184 -1.98 10.12 -2.05
C ILE A 184 -0.94 10.88 -1.25
N THR A 185 -1.06 12.20 -1.22
CA THR A 185 -0.12 13.09 -0.54
C THR A 185 -0.74 13.77 0.66
N ASP A 186 -2.05 14.05 0.62
CA ASP A 186 -2.75 14.76 1.70
C ASP A 186 -4.27 14.57 1.61
N ARG A 187 -4.98 15.17 2.55
CA ARG A 187 -6.44 15.25 2.57
C ARG A 187 -6.91 16.71 2.58
N LYS A 188 -7.71 17.09 1.59
CA LYS A 188 -8.15 18.48 1.38
C LYS A 188 -8.87 19.10 2.60
N LYS A 189 -9.57 18.26 3.41
CA LYS A 189 -10.29 18.70 4.61
C LYS A 189 -9.41 18.90 5.86
N GLU A 190 -8.12 18.57 5.79
CA GLU A 190 -7.16 18.68 6.90
C GLU A 190 -6.18 19.87 6.72
N ILE A 191 -6.33 20.64 5.63
CA ILE A 191 -5.46 21.79 5.30
C ILE A 191 -5.95 23.10 5.95
N PHE A 192 -6.77 23.02 7.02
CA PHE A 192 -7.25 24.20 7.77
C PHE A 192 -6.77 24.20 9.21
#